data_79b6d24b972dc5b09f6c57229e6cac45
#
_entry.id   79b6d24b972dc5b09f6c57229e6cac45
#
_cell.length_a   1.000
_cell.length_b   1.000
_cell.length_c   1.000
_cell.angle_alpha   90.00
_cell.angle_beta   90.00
_cell.angle_gamma   90.00
#
_symmetry.space_group_name_H-M   'P 1'
#
loop_
_entity.id
_entity.type
_entity.pdbx_description
1 polymer ?
#
loop_
_entity_poly.entity_id
_entity_poly.type
_entity_poly.pdbx_seq_one_letter_code
_entity_poly.pdbx_strand_id
1 'polypeptide(L)'
;IFHAVCAFCNAGFDIFGCLTPGVSVMEFQSDPVVLLTLSALIIIGGLGFLVWEEGLKKKRFRKFSVYTKLVLVTSLGLILAAWALTCLIEWDNPGTLGNLSVADKLLNGFFQAVTLRTAGFASFDQALLTEGGKAIAVFFMLIGGSSGSTAGGLKTVTFVVLVLFLAARARGKSRVCVFQRTIPQGQVLDAMTLGFL
;
A
#
# COMPACT_ATOMS: atom_id res chain seq x y z
N ILE A 1 -10.60 -19.50 3.88
CA ILE A 1 -9.28 -19.95 3.33
C ILE A 1 -9.00 -19.27 2.00
N PHE A 2 -9.90 -19.33 1.00
CA PHE A 2 -9.68 -18.74 -0.33
C PHE A 2 -9.28 -17.25 -0.25
N HIS A 3 -10.10 -16.41 0.41
CA HIS A 3 -9.82 -14.97 0.56
C HIS A 3 -8.53 -14.68 1.33
N ALA A 4 -8.16 -15.52 2.30
CA ALA A 4 -6.90 -15.35 3.02
C ALA A 4 -5.69 -15.57 2.10
N VAL A 5 -5.75 -16.58 1.23
CA VAL A 5 -4.70 -16.83 0.22
C VAL A 5 -4.66 -15.70 -0.80
N CYS A 6 -5.81 -15.28 -1.33
CA CYS A 6 -5.91 -14.17 -2.28
C CYS A 6 -5.41 -12.85 -1.68
N ALA A 7 -5.71 -12.57 -0.41
CA ALA A 7 -5.24 -11.37 0.29
C ALA A 7 -3.72 -11.40 0.48
N PHE A 8 -3.16 -12.53 0.91
CA PHE A 8 -1.71 -12.67 1.05
C PHE A 8 -0.97 -12.56 -0.29
N CYS A 9 -1.57 -13.12 -1.36
CA CYS A 9 -1.00 -13.04 -2.70
C CYS A 9 -1.27 -11.70 -3.40
N ASN A 10 -1.99 -10.76 -2.78
CA ASN A 10 -2.44 -9.50 -3.41
C ASN A 10 -3.13 -9.74 -4.76
N ALA A 11 -3.94 -10.79 -4.87
CA ALA A 11 -4.55 -11.24 -6.11
C ALA A 11 -5.94 -10.63 -6.36
N GLY A 12 -6.65 -10.21 -5.28
CA GLY A 12 -7.94 -9.52 -5.37
C GLY A 12 -9.12 -10.37 -5.84
N PHE A 13 -8.93 -11.67 -6.00
CA PHE A 13 -10.05 -12.55 -6.36
C PHE A 13 -10.97 -12.79 -5.19
N ASP A 14 -12.25 -12.70 -5.42
CA ASP A 14 -13.29 -13.08 -4.45
C ASP A 14 -14.25 -14.14 -5.04
N ILE A 15 -14.91 -14.86 -4.15
CA ILE A 15 -15.95 -15.83 -4.52
C ILE A 15 -17.35 -15.37 -4.11
N PHE A 16 -17.47 -14.16 -3.56
CA PHE A 16 -18.77 -13.61 -3.17
C PHE A 16 -19.59 -13.19 -4.38
N GLY A 17 -18.95 -12.90 -5.53
CA GLY A 17 -19.61 -12.64 -6.79
C GLY A 17 -20.53 -13.79 -7.28
N CYS A 18 -20.36 -15.02 -6.75
CA CYS A 18 -21.29 -16.13 -6.98
C CYS A 18 -22.64 -15.94 -6.27
N LEU A 19 -22.65 -15.18 -5.16
CA LEU A 19 -23.84 -14.87 -4.38
C LEU A 19 -24.46 -13.55 -4.85
N THR A 20 -23.66 -12.52 -4.95
CA THR A 20 -24.08 -11.16 -5.36
C THR A 20 -23.04 -10.59 -6.33
N PRO A 21 -23.33 -10.49 -7.64
CA PRO A 21 -22.37 -9.98 -8.63
C PRO A 21 -21.90 -8.56 -8.30
N GLY A 22 -20.57 -8.34 -8.32
CA GLY A 22 -19.95 -7.04 -8.07
C GLY A 22 -19.78 -6.64 -6.61
N VAL A 23 -20.18 -7.48 -5.66
CA VAL A 23 -20.04 -7.23 -4.21
C VAL A 23 -18.83 -7.99 -3.68
N SER A 24 -17.66 -7.37 -3.72
CA SER A 24 -16.43 -7.93 -3.15
C SER A 24 -16.62 -8.25 -1.63
N VAL A 25 -15.90 -7.59 -0.74
CA VAL A 25 -16.09 -7.73 0.72
C VAL A 25 -17.03 -6.68 1.33
N MET A 26 -17.92 -6.09 0.51
CA MET A 26 -18.82 -4.99 0.95
C MET A 26 -19.81 -5.44 2.04
N GLU A 27 -20.25 -6.70 2.03
CA GLU A 27 -21.13 -7.23 3.08
C GLU A 27 -20.45 -7.24 4.47
N PHE A 28 -19.12 -7.19 4.50
CA PHE A 28 -18.32 -7.20 5.73
C PHE A 28 -17.78 -5.82 6.11
N GLN A 29 -18.32 -4.73 5.56
CA GLN A 29 -17.83 -3.37 5.80
C GLN A 29 -17.87 -2.93 7.28
N SER A 30 -18.73 -3.55 8.09
CA SER A 30 -18.81 -3.30 9.54
C SER A 30 -18.20 -4.44 10.38
N ASP A 31 -17.52 -5.40 9.74
CA ASP A 31 -16.84 -6.48 10.45
C ASP A 31 -15.33 -6.19 10.57
N PRO A 32 -14.86 -5.73 11.76
CA PRO A 32 -13.45 -5.40 11.95
C PRO A 32 -12.54 -6.63 11.88
N VAL A 33 -13.05 -7.82 12.23
CA VAL A 33 -12.22 -9.04 12.19
C VAL A 33 -11.87 -9.41 10.76
N VAL A 34 -12.85 -9.38 9.86
CA VAL A 34 -12.63 -9.68 8.45
C VAL A 34 -11.71 -8.64 7.82
N LEU A 35 -12.05 -7.34 7.93
CA LEU A 35 -11.28 -6.28 7.26
C LEU A 35 -9.85 -6.16 7.79
N LEU A 36 -9.63 -6.26 9.10
CA LEU A 36 -8.28 -6.19 9.68
C LEU A 36 -7.46 -7.44 9.34
N THR A 37 -8.08 -8.62 9.32
CA THR A 37 -7.37 -9.86 8.92
C THR A 37 -6.92 -9.79 7.47
N LEU A 38 -7.79 -9.39 6.54
CA LEU A 38 -7.44 -9.22 5.14
C LEU A 38 -6.37 -8.14 4.99
N SER A 39 -6.51 -6.98 5.65
CA SER A 39 -5.50 -5.92 5.65
C SER A 39 -4.13 -6.41 6.12
N ALA A 40 -4.10 -7.16 7.22
CA ALA A 40 -2.85 -7.72 7.73
C ALA A 40 -2.19 -8.66 6.72
N LEU A 41 -2.96 -9.55 6.10
CA LEU A 41 -2.46 -10.48 5.09
C LEU A 41 -1.92 -9.75 3.85
N ILE A 42 -2.63 -8.73 3.35
CA ILE A 42 -2.20 -7.89 2.23
C ILE A 42 -0.88 -7.18 2.56
N ILE A 43 -0.78 -6.56 3.73
CA ILE A 43 0.44 -5.87 4.17
C ILE A 43 1.59 -6.87 4.24
N ILE A 44 1.37 -8.02 4.88
CA ILE A 44 2.35 -9.08 5.04
C ILE A 44 2.86 -9.56 3.67
N GLY A 45 1.98 -9.90 2.75
CA GLY A 45 2.34 -10.30 1.39
C GLY A 45 3.10 -9.21 0.61
N GLY A 46 2.69 -7.95 0.76
CA GLY A 46 3.27 -6.79 0.09
C GLY A 46 4.67 -6.37 0.60
N LEU A 47 5.10 -6.81 1.79
CA LEU A 47 6.44 -6.50 2.32
C LEU A 47 7.57 -7.26 1.64
N GLY A 48 7.29 -8.45 1.10
CA GLY A 48 8.27 -9.29 0.42
C GLY A 48 9.11 -10.18 1.36
N PHE A 49 9.59 -11.30 0.80
CA PHE A 49 10.27 -12.35 1.56
C PHE A 49 11.60 -11.90 2.18
N LEU A 50 12.34 -10.98 1.55
CA LEU A 50 13.60 -10.45 2.08
C LEU A 50 13.40 -9.71 3.41
N VAL A 51 12.30 -8.95 3.53
CA VAL A 51 11.94 -8.23 4.75
C VAL A 51 11.57 -9.22 5.86
N TRP A 52 10.85 -10.29 5.50
CA TRP A 52 10.48 -11.37 6.43
C TRP A 52 11.69 -12.10 6.95
N GLU A 53 12.58 -12.53 6.05
CA GLU A 53 13.82 -13.23 6.43
C GLU A 53 14.65 -12.39 7.42
N GLU A 54 14.80 -11.12 7.11
CA GLU A 54 15.58 -10.23 7.98
C GLU A 54 14.87 -9.93 9.30
N GLY A 55 13.54 -9.78 9.29
CA GLY A 55 12.73 -9.58 10.49
C GLY A 55 12.82 -10.75 11.47
N LEU A 56 12.72 -11.97 10.97
CA LEU A 56 12.84 -13.19 11.78
C LEU A 56 14.24 -13.36 12.37
N LYS A 57 15.31 -13.06 11.58
CA LYS A 57 16.70 -13.22 12.01
C LYS A 57 17.17 -12.15 12.99
N LYS A 58 16.82 -10.89 12.77
CA LYS A 58 17.46 -9.77 13.48
C LYS A 58 16.65 -9.14 14.60
N LYS A 59 15.35 -9.32 14.67
CA LYS A 59 14.40 -8.86 15.74
C LYS A 59 14.53 -7.40 16.24
N ARG A 60 15.50 -6.61 15.74
CA ARG A 60 15.74 -5.21 16.14
C ARG A 60 15.86 -4.31 14.90
N PHE A 61 15.02 -3.28 14.81
CA PHE A 61 14.98 -2.32 13.68
C PHE A 61 16.36 -1.71 13.38
N ARG A 62 17.15 -1.38 14.41
CA ARG A 62 18.51 -0.79 14.22
C ARG A 62 19.46 -1.70 13.43
N LYS A 63 19.29 -3.03 13.52
CA LYS A 63 20.13 -4.03 12.85
C LYS A 63 19.67 -4.35 11.43
N PHE A 64 18.51 -3.85 11.00
CA PHE A 64 17.99 -4.09 9.66
C PHE A 64 18.86 -3.40 8.60
N SER A 65 18.89 -3.99 7.40
CA SER A 65 19.49 -3.41 6.21
C SER A 65 18.79 -2.09 5.84
N VAL A 66 19.48 -1.27 5.03
CA VAL A 66 18.87 -0.04 4.49
C VAL A 66 17.63 -0.36 3.68
N TYR A 67 17.67 -1.44 2.89
CA TYR A 67 16.55 -1.94 2.10
C TYR A 67 15.31 -2.17 2.97
N THR A 68 15.42 -3.02 4.00
CA THR A 68 14.31 -3.37 4.90
C THR A 68 13.76 -2.13 5.62
N LYS A 69 14.63 -1.24 6.08
CA LYS A 69 14.21 0.03 6.71
C LYS A 69 13.43 0.92 5.74
N LEU A 70 13.91 1.06 4.51
CA LEU A 70 13.20 1.83 3.47
C LEU A 70 11.84 1.22 3.17
N VAL A 71 11.76 -0.09 2.96
CA VAL A 71 10.49 -0.79 2.70
C VAL A 71 9.50 -0.55 3.84
N LEU A 72 9.90 -0.78 5.09
CA LEU A 72 9.01 -0.65 6.24
C LEU A 72 8.52 0.80 6.43
N VAL A 73 9.44 1.77 6.42
CA VAL A 73 9.10 3.18 6.63
C VAL A 73 8.23 3.71 5.50
N THR A 74 8.59 3.40 4.25
CA THR A 74 7.83 3.87 3.09
C THR A 74 6.45 3.20 3.01
N SER A 75 6.37 1.89 3.25
CA SER A 75 5.09 1.17 3.26
C SER A 75 4.14 1.72 4.32
N LEU A 76 4.64 1.93 5.54
CA LEU A 76 3.85 2.54 6.62
C LEU A 76 3.43 3.96 6.26
N GLY A 77 4.36 4.78 5.75
CA GLY A 77 4.07 6.15 5.35
C GLY A 77 3.02 6.25 4.24
N LEU A 78 3.10 5.39 3.23
CA LEU A 78 2.11 5.33 2.14
C LEU A 78 0.73 4.89 2.64
N ILE A 79 0.66 3.88 3.51
CA ILE A 79 -0.62 3.43 4.08
C ILE A 79 -1.24 4.54 4.93
N LEU A 80 -0.47 5.19 5.80
CA LEU A 80 -0.97 6.28 6.64
C LEU A 80 -1.43 7.49 5.80
N ALA A 81 -0.66 7.85 4.77
CA ALA A 81 -1.02 8.94 3.87
C ALA A 81 -2.29 8.63 3.08
N ALA A 82 -2.39 7.42 2.49
CA ALA A 82 -3.58 6.99 1.77
C ALA A 82 -4.80 6.95 2.70
N TRP A 83 -4.66 6.43 3.91
CA TRP A 83 -5.72 6.39 4.91
C TRP A 83 -6.22 7.78 5.28
N ALA A 84 -5.31 8.68 5.63
CA ALA A 84 -5.67 10.05 5.98
C ALA A 84 -6.38 10.77 4.82
N LEU A 85 -5.84 10.66 3.59
CA LEU A 85 -6.41 11.29 2.41
C LEU A 85 -7.79 10.69 2.04
N THR A 86 -7.94 9.38 2.11
CA THR A 86 -9.25 8.73 1.87
C THR A 86 -10.27 9.20 2.90
N CYS A 87 -9.92 9.20 4.19
CA CYS A 87 -10.83 9.70 5.21
C CYS A 87 -11.17 11.19 5.04
N LEU A 88 -10.21 12.04 4.66
CA LEU A 88 -10.48 13.46 4.47
C LEU A 88 -11.39 13.75 3.28
N ILE A 89 -11.28 13.01 2.20
CA ILE A 89 -12.01 13.29 0.95
C ILE A 89 -13.36 12.57 0.92
N GLU A 90 -13.42 11.35 1.42
CA GLU A 90 -14.63 10.52 1.34
C GLU A 90 -15.51 10.58 2.61
N TRP A 91 -15.13 11.38 3.61
CA TRP A 91 -15.78 11.38 4.94
C TRP A 91 -17.29 11.62 4.88
N ASP A 92 -17.73 12.56 4.02
CA ASP A 92 -19.13 12.96 3.88
C ASP A 92 -19.79 12.40 2.62
N ASN A 93 -19.07 11.56 1.84
CA ASN A 93 -19.61 10.97 0.62
C ASN A 93 -20.62 9.85 0.97
N PRO A 94 -21.93 10.04 0.72
CA PRO A 94 -22.95 9.04 1.08
C PRO A 94 -22.83 7.73 0.30
N GLY A 95 -22.14 7.74 -0.84
CA GLY A 95 -21.90 6.54 -1.66
C GLY A 95 -20.78 5.65 -1.14
N THR A 96 -19.92 6.15 -0.22
CA THR A 96 -18.76 5.43 0.29
C THR A 96 -18.74 5.38 1.81
N LEU A 97 -18.20 6.39 2.47
CA LEU A 97 -18.04 6.43 3.93
C LEU A 97 -19.17 7.17 4.65
N GLY A 98 -19.89 8.10 3.98
CA GLY A 98 -20.78 9.06 4.63
C GLY A 98 -21.84 8.47 5.56
N ASN A 99 -22.43 7.34 5.19
CA ASN A 99 -23.51 6.69 5.93
C ASN A 99 -23.03 5.74 7.03
N LEU A 100 -21.70 5.55 7.18
CA LEU A 100 -21.12 4.63 8.15
C LEU A 100 -20.92 5.29 9.52
N SER A 101 -20.82 4.47 10.58
CA SER A 101 -20.38 4.95 11.88
C SER A 101 -18.94 5.47 11.82
N VAL A 102 -18.55 6.33 12.76
CA VAL A 102 -17.17 6.89 12.80
C VAL A 102 -16.12 5.76 12.86
N ALA A 103 -16.40 4.70 13.61
CA ALA A 103 -15.50 3.55 13.70
C ALA A 103 -15.39 2.82 12.35
N ASP A 104 -16.51 2.60 11.68
CA ASP A 104 -16.54 1.95 10.37
C ASP A 104 -15.92 2.83 9.29
N LYS A 105 -16.08 4.16 9.33
CA LYS A 105 -15.39 5.11 8.43
C LYS A 105 -13.88 4.95 8.51
N LEU A 106 -13.34 4.93 9.73
CA LEU A 106 -11.90 4.76 9.95
C LEU A 106 -11.42 3.37 9.50
N LEU A 107 -12.19 2.33 9.78
CA LEU A 107 -11.88 0.95 9.41
C LEU A 107 -11.87 0.77 7.89
N ASN A 108 -12.93 1.23 7.20
CA ASN A 108 -13.02 1.13 5.74
C ASN A 108 -12.01 2.03 5.03
N GLY A 109 -11.76 3.23 5.55
CA GLY A 109 -10.70 4.10 5.04
C GLY A 109 -9.32 3.45 5.15
N PHE A 110 -9.03 2.78 6.28
CA PHE A 110 -7.80 2.00 6.45
C PHE A 110 -7.72 0.82 5.48
N PHE A 111 -8.81 0.05 5.35
CA PHE A 111 -8.87 -1.06 4.41
C PHE A 111 -8.65 -0.57 2.96
N GLN A 112 -9.28 0.54 2.57
CA GLN A 112 -9.08 1.16 1.26
C GLN A 112 -7.61 1.54 1.03
N ALA A 113 -6.95 2.17 2.02
CA ALA A 113 -5.53 2.52 1.91
C ALA A 113 -4.62 1.30 1.71
N VAL A 114 -4.98 0.18 2.31
CA VAL A 114 -4.23 -1.08 2.17
C VAL A 114 -4.50 -1.73 0.82
N THR A 115 -5.77 -1.81 0.40
CA THR A 115 -6.16 -2.48 -0.84
C THR A 115 -5.68 -1.75 -2.10
N LEU A 116 -5.53 -0.41 -2.05
CA LEU A 116 -4.97 0.38 -3.15
C LEU A 116 -3.53 -0.01 -3.51
N ARG A 117 -2.82 -0.72 -2.64
CA ARG A 117 -1.49 -1.26 -2.93
C ARG A 117 -1.54 -2.59 -3.69
N THR A 118 -2.33 -2.62 -4.77
CA THR A 118 -2.49 -3.72 -5.72
C THR A 118 -3.10 -5.00 -5.12
N ALA A 119 -3.95 -4.89 -4.11
CA ALA A 119 -4.63 -6.04 -3.53
C ALA A 119 -5.95 -6.39 -4.21
N GLY A 120 -6.76 -5.39 -4.62
CA GLY A 120 -7.94 -5.57 -5.46
C GLY A 120 -9.25 -5.85 -4.74
N PHE A 121 -9.29 -5.91 -3.41
CA PHE A 121 -10.54 -6.05 -2.65
C PHE A 121 -11.23 -4.69 -2.45
N ALA A 122 -12.57 -4.69 -2.39
CA ALA A 122 -13.37 -3.50 -2.17
C ALA A 122 -14.36 -3.70 -1.00
N SER A 123 -14.34 -2.80 -0.01
CA SER A 123 -15.30 -2.78 1.09
C SER A 123 -16.46 -1.82 0.87
N PHE A 124 -16.40 -1.02 -0.18
CA PHE A 124 -17.47 -0.16 -0.70
C PHE A 124 -17.32 0.00 -2.22
N ASP A 125 -18.36 0.48 -2.88
CA ASP A 125 -18.37 0.61 -4.34
C ASP A 125 -17.37 1.68 -4.80
N GLN A 126 -16.35 1.23 -5.55
CA GLN A 126 -15.30 2.10 -6.09
C GLN A 126 -15.81 3.06 -7.17
N ALA A 127 -16.94 2.76 -7.82
CA ALA A 127 -17.54 3.64 -8.81
C ALA A 127 -18.11 4.92 -8.18
N LEU A 128 -18.52 4.85 -6.91
CA LEU A 128 -19.10 5.94 -6.14
C LEU A 128 -18.08 6.85 -5.45
N LEU A 129 -16.79 6.61 -5.63
CA LEU A 129 -15.74 7.52 -5.17
C LEU A 129 -15.90 8.89 -5.80
N THR A 130 -15.60 9.93 -5.02
CA THR A 130 -15.47 11.29 -5.54
C THR A 130 -14.35 11.39 -6.58
N GLU A 131 -14.35 12.42 -7.43
CA GLU A 131 -13.27 12.62 -8.41
C GLU A 131 -11.90 12.76 -7.72
N GLY A 132 -11.86 13.42 -6.54
CA GLY A 132 -10.65 13.49 -5.71
C GLY A 132 -10.24 12.13 -5.18
N GLY A 133 -11.19 11.30 -4.72
CA GLY A 133 -10.97 9.94 -4.27
C GLY A 133 -10.43 9.05 -5.38
N LYS A 134 -10.98 9.13 -6.59
CA LYS A 134 -10.48 8.40 -7.78
C LYS A 134 -9.05 8.80 -8.13
N ALA A 135 -8.74 10.10 -8.14
CA ALA A 135 -7.39 10.58 -8.44
C ALA A 135 -6.36 10.06 -7.44
N ILE A 136 -6.70 10.07 -6.14
CA ILE A 136 -5.86 9.51 -5.08
C ILE A 136 -5.72 8.00 -5.24
N ALA A 137 -6.81 7.29 -5.51
CA ALA A 137 -6.78 5.84 -5.73
C ALA A 137 -5.81 5.48 -6.86
N VAL A 138 -5.90 6.14 -8.02
CA VAL A 138 -4.99 5.92 -9.15
C VAL A 138 -3.54 6.18 -8.76
N PHE A 139 -3.26 7.27 -8.03
CA PHE A 139 -1.90 7.58 -7.59
C PHE A 139 -1.31 6.49 -6.69
N PHE A 140 -2.07 6.02 -5.68
CA PHE A 140 -1.57 4.97 -4.79
C PHE A 140 -1.52 3.59 -5.45
N MET A 141 -2.39 3.29 -6.41
CA MET A 141 -2.35 2.05 -7.19
C MET A 141 -1.09 1.93 -8.07
N LEU A 142 -0.50 3.05 -8.51
CA LEU A 142 0.78 3.04 -9.22
C LEU A 142 1.93 2.55 -8.32
N ILE A 143 1.84 2.77 -6.99
CA ILE A 143 2.88 2.43 -6.03
C ILE A 143 2.53 1.11 -5.36
N GLY A 144 3.05 0.01 -5.90
CA GLY A 144 2.80 -1.33 -5.40
C GLY A 144 3.64 -1.73 -4.19
N GLY A 145 3.86 -3.03 -4.03
CA GLY A 145 4.66 -3.58 -2.94
C GLY A 145 6.17 -3.51 -3.16
N SER A 146 6.92 -4.14 -2.25
CA SER A 146 8.38 -4.18 -2.32
C SER A 146 8.87 -5.21 -3.34
N SER A 147 10.15 -5.15 -3.70
CA SER A 147 10.78 -6.18 -4.53
C SER A 147 10.76 -7.53 -3.80
N GLY A 148 10.41 -8.60 -4.51
CA GLY A 148 10.24 -9.93 -3.92
C GLY A 148 8.95 -10.07 -3.08
N SER A 149 7.96 -9.21 -3.28
CA SER A 149 6.61 -9.33 -2.73
C SER A 149 5.65 -9.92 -3.77
N THR A 150 4.47 -10.28 -3.31
CA THR A 150 3.36 -10.74 -4.17
C THR A 150 2.66 -9.60 -4.90
N ALA A 151 2.87 -8.35 -4.48
CA ALA A 151 2.23 -7.17 -5.05
C ALA A 151 2.84 -6.72 -6.38
N GLY A 152 2.01 -6.20 -7.28
CA GLY A 152 2.39 -5.61 -8.56
C GLY A 152 2.87 -4.16 -8.45
N GLY A 153 2.76 -3.41 -9.56
CA GLY A 153 3.05 -1.98 -9.64
C GLY A 153 4.52 -1.59 -9.50
N LEU A 154 4.76 -0.27 -9.50
CA LEU A 154 6.08 0.30 -9.24
C LEU A 154 6.56 -0.08 -7.85
N LYS A 155 7.74 -0.70 -7.76
CA LYS A 155 8.23 -1.20 -6.47
C LYS A 155 8.47 -0.07 -5.48
N THR A 156 8.02 -0.27 -4.23
CA THR A 156 8.13 0.74 -3.15
C THR A 156 9.54 1.33 -3.04
N VAL A 157 10.59 0.49 -3.19
CA VAL A 157 11.98 0.95 -3.12
C VAL A 157 12.34 1.84 -4.31
N THR A 158 11.91 1.48 -5.52
CA THR A 158 12.12 2.29 -6.73
C THR A 158 11.47 3.67 -6.54
N PHE A 159 10.21 3.71 -6.11
CA PHE A 159 9.51 4.96 -5.84
C PHE A 159 10.25 5.84 -4.82
N VAL A 160 10.65 5.29 -3.68
CA VAL A 160 11.32 6.08 -2.65
C VAL A 160 12.70 6.57 -3.09
N VAL A 161 13.45 5.76 -3.84
CA VAL A 161 14.75 6.18 -4.39
C VAL A 161 14.59 7.35 -5.35
N LEU A 162 13.55 7.33 -6.21
CA LEU A 162 13.22 8.44 -7.10
C LEU A 162 12.87 9.72 -6.34
N VAL A 163 12.01 9.63 -5.33
CA VAL A 163 11.62 10.77 -4.49
C VAL A 163 12.85 11.36 -3.77
N LEU A 164 13.70 10.51 -3.20
CA LEU A 164 14.92 10.94 -2.52
C LEU A 164 15.94 11.55 -3.47
N PHE A 165 16.06 11.03 -4.70
CA PHE A 165 16.90 11.60 -5.75
C PHE A 165 16.42 13.00 -6.13
N LEU A 166 15.13 13.17 -6.39
CA LEU A 166 14.54 14.48 -6.70
C LEU A 166 14.76 15.48 -5.55
N ALA A 167 14.49 15.04 -4.31
CA ALA A 167 14.71 15.87 -3.13
C ALA A 167 16.19 16.25 -2.92
N ALA A 168 17.13 15.33 -3.19
CA ALA A 168 18.57 15.60 -3.12
C ALA A 168 18.98 16.63 -4.18
N ARG A 169 18.50 16.49 -5.43
CA ARG A 169 18.76 17.43 -6.51
C ARG A 169 18.19 18.81 -6.26
N ALA A 170 16.96 18.89 -5.78
CA ALA A 170 16.34 20.16 -5.38
C ALA A 170 17.13 20.91 -4.28
N ARG A 171 17.86 20.15 -3.45
CA ARG A 171 18.76 20.70 -2.40
C ARG A 171 20.20 20.89 -2.86
N GLY A 172 20.51 20.81 -4.14
CA GLY A 172 21.86 20.96 -4.71
C GLY A 172 22.85 19.85 -4.36
N LYS A 173 22.37 18.70 -3.82
CA LYS A 173 23.23 17.57 -3.46
C LYS A 173 23.44 16.65 -4.64
N SER A 174 24.67 16.23 -4.89
CA SER A 174 25.03 15.29 -5.97
C SER A 174 24.82 13.82 -5.59
N ARG A 175 24.69 13.50 -4.29
CA ARG A 175 24.58 12.13 -3.79
C ARG A 175 23.30 11.94 -2.95
N VAL A 176 22.65 10.80 -3.13
CA VAL A 176 21.49 10.38 -2.32
C VAL A 176 22.00 9.66 -1.09
N CYS A 177 21.75 10.21 0.09
CA CYS A 177 22.12 9.60 1.38
C CYS A 177 20.86 9.26 2.18
N VAL A 178 20.76 8.03 2.68
CA VAL A 178 19.65 7.53 3.50
C VAL A 178 20.20 6.73 4.68
N PHE A 179 19.71 6.97 5.88
CA PHE A 179 20.18 6.34 7.12
C PHE A 179 21.71 6.33 7.25
N GLN A 180 22.35 7.45 6.94
CA GLN A 180 23.82 7.65 6.96
C GLN A 180 24.60 6.79 5.97
N ARG A 181 23.94 6.25 4.94
CA ARG A 181 24.58 5.52 3.85
C ARG A 181 24.26 6.17 2.50
N THR A 182 25.26 6.21 1.62
CA THR A 182 25.09 6.71 0.24
C THR A 182 24.55 5.59 -0.64
N ILE A 183 23.50 5.86 -1.41
CA ILE A 183 23.00 4.95 -2.43
C ILE A 183 23.94 5.05 -3.66
N PRO A 184 24.46 3.93 -4.20
CA PRO A 184 25.27 3.92 -5.41
C PRO A 184 24.51 4.54 -6.60
N GLN A 185 25.20 5.31 -7.45
CA GLN A 185 24.59 5.97 -8.61
C GLN A 185 23.94 4.97 -9.58
N GLY A 186 24.54 3.78 -9.76
CA GLY A 186 23.95 2.72 -10.58
C GLY A 186 22.53 2.35 -10.16
N GLN A 187 22.31 2.14 -8.85
CA GLN A 187 20.97 1.83 -8.32
C GLN A 187 19.96 2.98 -8.52
N VAL A 188 20.42 4.21 -8.51
CA VAL A 188 19.57 5.37 -8.82
C VAL A 188 19.19 5.38 -10.29
N LEU A 189 20.14 5.11 -11.19
CA LEU A 189 19.89 5.01 -12.64
C LEU A 189 18.95 3.85 -12.96
N ASP A 190 19.15 2.69 -12.35
CA ASP A 190 18.25 1.54 -12.51
C ASP A 190 16.82 1.88 -12.05
N ALA A 191 16.69 2.58 -10.92
CA ALA A 191 15.40 3.03 -10.43
C ALA A 191 14.74 4.05 -11.37
N MET A 192 15.51 4.95 -11.98
CA MET A 192 15.00 5.88 -12.99
C MET A 192 14.53 5.15 -14.24
N THR A 193 15.31 4.22 -14.75
CA THR A 193 14.93 3.42 -15.94
C THR A 193 13.64 2.64 -15.71
N LEU A 194 13.52 1.97 -14.55
CA LEU A 194 12.30 1.23 -14.18
C LEU A 194 11.09 2.12 -13.89
N GLY A 195 11.30 3.38 -13.54
CA GLY A 195 10.20 4.31 -13.28
C GLY A 195 9.66 5.01 -14.53
N PHE A 196 10.41 4.97 -15.65
CA PHE A 196 10.01 5.55 -16.93
C PHE A 196 9.55 4.51 -17.97
N LEU A 197 9.71 3.22 -17.72
CA LEU A 197 9.17 2.11 -18.50
C LEU A 197 7.75 1.77 -18.06
#